data_3dc7c576bde08720b178097856cdab4d
#
_entry.id   3dc7c576bde08720b178097856cdab4d
#
_cell.length_a   1.000
_cell.length_b   1.000
_cell.length_c   1.000
_cell.angle_alpha   90.00
_cell.angle_beta   90.00
_cell.angle_gamma   90.00
#
_symmetry.space_group_name_H-M   'P 1'
#
loop_
_entity.id
_entity.type
_entity.pdbx_description
1 polymer ?
#
loop_
_entity_poly.entity_id
_entity_poly.type
_entity_poly.pdbx_seq_one_letter_code
_entity_poly.pdbx_strand_id
1 'polypeptide(L)'
;MKTYKYLMMCIMAASVAMYGCSSDDEPNKEEQKRENNENVTPAKARMQLTDEQDAISLAETKVAFKFFESVYDKHRADENVLTSPLSKDILFGMVTNALYDADRADILEVYGASTMESVNDFNSKRLEYFAYDTETAKVFFANSIWANSLLMTDQPAFMAMADNQKKNYKAETTILDFGKEDVRALINKWCSTHTHRDLFLNY
;
A
#
# COMPACT_ATOMS: atom_id res chain seq x y z
N MET A 1 -12.00 -27.93 4.25
CA MET A 1 -12.93 -27.01 3.57
C MET A 1 -14.12 -26.53 4.41
N LYS A 2 -14.45 -27.12 5.57
CA LYS A 2 -15.58 -26.68 6.41
C LYS A 2 -15.24 -25.56 7.42
N THR A 3 -14.00 -25.40 7.79
CA THR A 3 -13.52 -24.41 8.78
C THR A 3 -13.51 -22.97 8.26
N TYR A 4 -13.29 -22.77 6.96
CA TYR A 4 -13.26 -21.42 6.36
C TYR A 4 -14.62 -20.70 6.32
N LYS A 5 -15.71 -21.46 6.23
CA LYS A 5 -17.07 -20.86 6.22
C LYS A 5 -17.43 -20.22 7.58
N TYR A 6 -16.97 -20.81 8.67
CA TYR A 6 -17.25 -20.28 10.01
C TYR A 6 -16.35 -19.11 10.37
N LEU A 7 -15.11 -19.08 9.88
CA LEU A 7 -14.20 -17.96 10.09
C LEU A 7 -14.69 -16.69 9.37
N MET A 8 -15.20 -16.82 8.13
CA MET A 8 -15.82 -15.70 7.43
C MET A 8 -17.10 -15.18 8.11
N MET A 9 -17.92 -16.07 8.66
CA MET A 9 -19.11 -15.66 9.42
C MET A 9 -18.77 -14.96 10.74
N CYS A 10 -17.69 -15.35 11.42
CA CYS A 10 -17.25 -14.68 12.64
C CYS A 10 -16.67 -13.29 12.39
N ILE A 11 -15.98 -13.08 11.24
CA ILE A 11 -15.42 -11.77 10.87
C ILE A 11 -16.55 -10.79 10.48
N MET A 12 -17.60 -11.25 9.80
CA MET A 12 -18.77 -10.42 9.50
C MET A 12 -19.59 -10.11 10.76
N ALA A 13 -19.70 -11.02 11.73
CA ALA A 13 -20.37 -10.78 13.00
C ALA A 13 -19.61 -9.78 13.89
N ALA A 14 -18.28 -9.79 13.87
CA ALA A 14 -17.45 -8.85 14.63
C ALA A 14 -17.52 -7.42 14.07
N SER A 15 -17.68 -7.24 12.75
CA SER A 15 -17.84 -5.91 12.16
C SER A 15 -19.21 -5.27 12.42
N VAL A 16 -20.25 -6.07 12.72
CA VAL A 16 -21.57 -5.56 13.10
C VAL A 16 -21.64 -5.25 14.60
N ALA A 17 -20.83 -5.91 15.44
CA ALA A 17 -20.83 -5.70 16.89
C ALA A 17 -20.13 -4.41 17.35
N MET A 18 -19.37 -3.73 16.49
CA MET A 18 -18.71 -2.46 16.84
C MET A 18 -19.60 -1.21 16.67
N TYR A 19 -20.84 -1.37 16.23
CA TYR A 19 -21.83 -0.28 16.17
C TYR A 19 -22.77 -0.19 17.36
N GLY A 20 -22.56 -0.97 18.40
CA GLY A 20 -23.48 -1.10 19.53
C GLY A 20 -22.83 -1.00 20.90
N CYS A 21 -22.06 0.04 21.20
CA CYS A 21 -21.81 0.47 22.57
C CYS A 21 -22.46 1.84 22.77
N SER A 22 -23.77 1.83 22.99
CA SER A 22 -24.44 2.90 23.67
C SER A 22 -24.65 2.43 25.11
N SER A 23 -23.88 2.97 26.04
CA SER A 23 -24.13 2.87 27.46
C SER A 23 -25.36 3.71 27.78
N ASP A 24 -26.40 3.06 28.29
CA ASP A 24 -27.53 3.72 28.96
C ASP A 24 -27.02 4.38 30.25
N ASP A 25 -26.73 5.66 30.19
CA ASP A 25 -26.68 6.54 31.35
C ASP A 25 -27.55 7.75 31.08
N GLU A 26 -28.34 8.10 32.09
CA GLU A 26 -29.46 9.04 32.12
C GLU A 26 -29.14 10.44 31.52
N PRO A 27 -30.18 11.17 31.03
CA PRO A 27 -29.99 12.41 30.31
C PRO A 27 -29.64 13.57 31.26
N ASN A 28 -28.40 13.91 31.34
CA ASN A 28 -28.01 15.24 31.81
C ASN A 28 -28.14 16.22 30.66
N LYS A 29 -29.18 17.06 30.72
CA LYS A 29 -29.41 18.14 29.77
C LYS A 29 -28.40 19.26 29.99
N GLU A 30 -27.25 19.12 29.40
CA GLU A 30 -26.43 20.23 28.99
C GLU A 30 -26.31 20.15 27.47
N GLU A 31 -27.03 21.03 26.78
CA GLU A 31 -26.85 21.34 25.37
C GLU A 31 -25.41 21.83 25.17
N GLN A 32 -24.48 20.92 24.98
CA GLN A 32 -23.22 21.26 24.34
C GLN A 32 -23.55 21.58 22.88
N LYS A 33 -23.63 22.88 22.59
CA LYS A 33 -23.45 23.42 21.25
C LYS A 33 -22.22 22.72 20.65
N ARG A 34 -22.47 21.70 19.80
CA ARG A 34 -21.47 21.24 18.86
C ARG A 34 -21.24 22.46 17.95
N GLU A 35 -20.19 23.20 18.21
CA GLU A 35 -19.66 24.14 17.23
C GLU A 35 -19.54 23.33 15.93
N ASN A 36 -20.29 23.74 14.93
CA ASN A 36 -20.11 23.29 13.57
C ASN A 36 -18.68 23.66 13.18
N ASN A 37 -17.80 22.67 13.26
CA ASN A 37 -16.42 22.81 12.82
C ASN A 37 -16.49 22.85 11.29
N GLU A 38 -16.61 24.06 10.75
CA GLU A 38 -16.72 24.32 9.30
C GLU A 38 -15.49 23.88 8.49
N ASN A 39 -14.49 23.29 9.15
CA ASN A 39 -13.24 22.79 8.59
C ASN A 39 -13.20 21.27 8.38
N VAL A 40 -14.32 20.59 8.29
CA VAL A 40 -14.31 19.18 7.89
C VAL A 40 -14.04 19.10 6.40
N THR A 41 -12.83 18.66 6.05
CA THR A 41 -12.50 18.35 4.64
C THR A 41 -13.56 17.42 4.07
N PRO A 42 -14.21 17.77 2.94
CA PRO A 42 -15.22 16.91 2.36
C PRO A 42 -14.66 15.49 2.13
N ALA A 43 -15.41 14.48 2.52
CA ALA A 43 -15.01 13.10 2.24
C ALA A 43 -14.80 12.94 0.73
N LYS A 44 -13.66 12.36 0.33
CA LYS A 44 -13.43 12.02 -1.08
C LYS A 44 -14.56 11.13 -1.58
N ALA A 45 -15.02 11.38 -2.81
CA ALA A 45 -15.93 10.48 -3.48
C ALA A 45 -15.33 9.08 -3.55
N ARG A 46 -16.16 8.04 -3.42
CA ARG A 46 -15.69 6.65 -3.52
C ARG A 46 -14.96 6.44 -4.87
N MET A 47 -13.80 5.79 -4.82
CA MET A 47 -13.06 5.42 -6.02
C MET A 47 -13.91 4.52 -6.93
N GLN A 48 -14.09 4.93 -8.18
CA GLN A 48 -14.80 4.13 -9.16
C GLN A 48 -13.84 3.12 -9.77
N LEU A 49 -14.17 1.85 -9.67
CA LEU A 49 -13.39 0.74 -10.20
C LEU A 49 -14.07 0.14 -11.43
N THR A 50 -13.29 -0.43 -12.33
CA THR A 50 -13.78 -1.34 -13.37
C THR A 50 -13.99 -2.72 -12.77
N ASP A 51 -14.73 -3.60 -13.46
CA ASP A 51 -14.94 -4.98 -13.01
C ASP A 51 -13.62 -5.74 -12.81
N GLU A 52 -12.63 -5.48 -13.67
CA GLU A 52 -11.28 -6.06 -13.54
C GLU A 52 -10.54 -5.49 -12.31
N GLN A 53 -10.62 -4.18 -12.06
CA GLN A 53 -10.02 -3.58 -10.88
C GLN A 53 -10.68 -4.06 -9.58
N ASP A 54 -11.97 -4.34 -9.60
CA ASP A 54 -12.67 -4.97 -8.47
C ASP A 54 -12.17 -6.41 -8.25
N ALA A 55 -11.95 -7.17 -9.31
CA ALA A 55 -11.38 -8.51 -9.24
C ALA A 55 -9.96 -8.51 -8.66
N ILE A 56 -9.11 -7.59 -9.13
CA ILE A 56 -7.74 -7.38 -8.60
C ILE A 56 -7.82 -7.02 -7.11
N SER A 57 -8.65 -6.07 -6.73
CA SER A 57 -8.83 -5.64 -5.34
C SER A 57 -9.23 -6.79 -4.42
N LEU A 58 -10.13 -7.66 -4.89
CA LEU A 58 -10.55 -8.85 -4.14
C LEU A 58 -9.42 -9.87 -4.00
N ALA A 59 -8.64 -10.10 -5.04
CA ALA A 59 -7.50 -11.02 -5.01
C ALA A 59 -6.42 -10.50 -4.06
N GLU A 60 -6.05 -9.23 -4.16
CA GLU A 60 -5.08 -8.58 -3.28
C GLU A 60 -5.52 -8.59 -1.81
N THR A 61 -6.81 -8.40 -1.54
CA THR A 61 -7.36 -8.50 -0.19
C THR A 61 -7.15 -9.90 0.40
N LYS A 62 -7.36 -10.96 -0.38
CA LYS A 62 -7.08 -12.34 0.05
C LYS A 62 -5.59 -12.57 0.35
N VAL A 63 -4.72 -12.02 -0.49
CA VAL A 63 -3.27 -12.08 -0.28
C VAL A 63 -2.85 -11.26 0.95
N ALA A 64 -3.47 -10.10 1.17
CA ALA A 64 -3.22 -9.25 2.33
C ALA A 64 -3.49 -9.97 3.66
N PHE A 65 -4.61 -10.69 3.76
CA PHE A 65 -4.91 -11.48 4.96
C PHE A 65 -3.90 -12.61 5.18
N LYS A 66 -3.50 -13.33 4.13
CA LYS A 66 -2.46 -14.37 4.22
C LYS A 66 -1.11 -13.79 4.62
N PHE A 67 -0.78 -12.63 4.08
CA PHE A 67 0.45 -11.91 4.43
C PHE A 67 0.44 -11.51 5.90
N PHE A 68 -0.65 -10.90 6.38
CA PHE A 68 -0.80 -10.54 7.79
C PHE A 68 -0.68 -11.78 8.70
N GLU A 69 -1.38 -12.87 8.38
CA GLU A 69 -1.31 -14.15 9.12
C GLU A 69 0.14 -14.65 9.19
N SER A 70 0.85 -14.67 8.04
CA SER A 70 2.25 -15.11 7.99
C SER A 70 3.21 -14.23 8.80
N VAL A 71 2.94 -12.93 8.90
CA VAL A 71 3.73 -12.02 9.73
C VAL A 71 3.39 -12.22 11.20
N TYR A 72 2.11 -12.28 11.53
CA TYR A 72 1.61 -12.45 12.90
C TYR A 72 2.11 -13.75 13.54
N ASP A 73 2.09 -14.86 12.80
CA ASP A 73 2.55 -16.17 13.29
C ASP A 73 4.05 -16.22 13.62
N LYS A 74 4.84 -15.29 13.07
CA LYS A 74 6.29 -15.19 13.33
C LYS A 74 6.62 -14.29 14.52
N HIS A 75 5.67 -13.50 14.98
CA HIS A 75 5.86 -12.60 16.09
C HIS A 75 5.35 -13.21 17.41
N ARG A 76 5.89 -12.73 18.51
CA ARG A 76 5.46 -13.16 19.84
C ARG A 76 4.09 -12.55 20.16
N ALA A 77 3.31 -13.26 20.96
CA ALA A 77 1.95 -12.84 21.34
C ALA A 77 1.89 -11.49 22.09
N ASP A 78 3.03 -11.01 22.60
CA ASP A 78 3.19 -9.74 23.33
C ASP A 78 3.71 -8.59 22.45
N GLU A 79 3.91 -8.83 21.15
CA GLU A 79 4.39 -7.82 20.19
C GLU A 79 3.24 -7.19 19.39
N ASN A 80 3.36 -5.88 19.14
CA ASN A 80 2.45 -5.20 18.24
C ASN A 80 2.88 -5.49 16.79
N VAL A 81 1.92 -5.91 15.96
CA VAL A 81 2.15 -6.18 14.55
C VAL A 81 1.42 -5.15 13.69
N LEU A 82 2.18 -4.44 12.87
CA LEU A 82 1.66 -3.50 11.87
C LEU A 82 2.12 -3.92 10.48
N THR A 83 1.19 -4.07 9.55
CA THR A 83 1.48 -4.31 8.14
C THR A 83 0.79 -3.31 7.25
N SER A 84 1.37 -3.02 6.09
CA SER A 84 0.75 -2.18 5.06
C SER A 84 0.52 -3.00 3.79
N PRO A 85 -0.67 -3.58 3.60
CA PRO A 85 -1.00 -4.30 2.38
C PRO A 85 -0.87 -3.44 1.13
N LEU A 86 -1.31 -2.18 1.19
CA LEU A 86 -1.19 -1.25 0.06
C LEU A 86 0.27 -1.04 -0.38
N SER A 87 1.19 -0.82 0.57
CA SER A 87 2.61 -0.67 0.25
C SER A 87 3.19 -1.95 -0.38
N LYS A 88 2.77 -3.12 0.13
CA LYS A 88 3.14 -4.42 -0.44
C LYS A 88 2.64 -4.54 -1.90
N ASP A 89 1.37 -4.21 -2.17
CA ASP A 89 0.78 -4.35 -3.51
C ASP A 89 1.43 -3.40 -4.51
N ILE A 90 1.71 -2.16 -4.11
CA ILE A 90 2.47 -1.18 -4.91
C ILE A 90 3.87 -1.73 -5.23
N LEU A 91 4.59 -2.22 -4.23
CA LEU A 91 5.92 -2.80 -4.41
C LEU A 91 5.90 -4.01 -5.36
N PHE A 92 4.95 -4.94 -5.17
CA PHE A 92 4.84 -6.11 -6.05
C PHE A 92 4.47 -5.73 -7.48
N GLY A 93 3.59 -4.75 -7.70
CA GLY A 93 3.32 -4.21 -9.03
C GLY A 93 4.58 -3.65 -9.70
N MET A 94 5.39 -2.90 -8.95
CA MET A 94 6.68 -2.37 -9.43
C MET A 94 7.65 -3.51 -9.81
N VAL A 95 7.81 -4.51 -8.96
CA VAL A 95 8.69 -5.67 -9.21
C VAL A 95 8.20 -6.47 -10.42
N THR A 96 6.89 -6.73 -10.53
CA THR A 96 6.31 -7.50 -11.63
C THR A 96 6.54 -6.84 -12.98
N ASN A 97 6.55 -5.50 -13.06
CA ASN A 97 6.92 -4.80 -14.28
C ASN A 97 8.37 -5.06 -14.75
N ALA A 98 9.26 -5.42 -13.84
CA ALA A 98 10.65 -5.72 -14.14
C ALA A 98 10.90 -7.19 -14.55
N LEU A 99 9.90 -8.05 -14.45
CA LEU A 99 10.02 -9.47 -14.79
C LEU A 99 9.82 -9.72 -16.29
N TYR A 100 10.37 -10.85 -16.78
CA TYR A 100 10.06 -11.36 -18.10
C TYR A 100 8.63 -11.88 -18.18
N ASP A 101 8.07 -11.92 -19.39
CA ASP A 101 6.65 -12.26 -19.61
C ASP A 101 6.26 -13.62 -19.02
N ALA A 102 7.16 -14.61 -19.09
CA ALA A 102 6.89 -15.94 -18.54
C ALA A 102 6.68 -15.95 -17.01
N ASP A 103 7.56 -15.23 -16.29
CA ASP A 103 7.50 -15.13 -14.82
C ASP A 103 6.35 -14.22 -14.37
N ARG A 104 5.99 -13.26 -15.21
CA ARG A 104 4.90 -12.31 -14.97
C ARG A 104 3.54 -12.98 -14.98
N ALA A 105 3.33 -13.97 -15.82
CA ALA A 105 2.04 -14.64 -15.99
C ALA A 105 1.52 -15.26 -14.66
N ASP A 106 2.38 -15.96 -13.94
CA ASP A 106 2.03 -16.58 -12.66
C ASP A 106 1.62 -15.53 -11.60
N ILE A 107 2.29 -14.38 -11.63
CA ILE A 107 1.97 -13.29 -10.69
C ILE A 107 0.64 -12.61 -11.06
N LEU A 108 0.37 -12.40 -12.35
CA LEU A 108 -0.90 -11.85 -12.81
C LEU A 108 -2.07 -12.75 -12.41
N GLU A 109 -1.91 -14.09 -12.48
CA GLU A 109 -2.92 -15.01 -11.99
C GLU A 109 -3.20 -14.82 -10.49
N VAL A 110 -2.16 -14.64 -9.67
CA VAL A 110 -2.32 -14.37 -8.23
C VAL A 110 -3.05 -13.05 -7.97
N TYR A 111 -2.81 -12.04 -8.79
CA TYR A 111 -3.52 -10.76 -8.73
C TYR A 111 -4.95 -10.83 -9.30
N GLY A 112 -5.33 -11.90 -9.98
CA GLY A 112 -6.61 -11.98 -10.71
C GLY A 112 -6.68 -10.97 -11.87
N ALA A 113 -5.54 -10.58 -12.41
CA ALA A 113 -5.40 -9.60 -13.49
C ALA A 113 -5.13 -10.27 -14.82
N SER A 114 -5.70 -9.73 -15.91
CA SER A 114 -5.45 -10.22 -17.27
C SER A 114 -4.15 -9.66 -17.84
N THR A 115 -3.79 -8.44 -17.47
CA THR A 115 -2.64 -7.73 -18.01
C THR A 115 -1.89 -6.92 -16.94
N MET A 116 -0.62 -6.65 -17.19
CA MET A 116 0.15 -5.74 -16.35
C MET A 116 -0.35 -4.29 -16.44
N GLU A 117 -0.96 -3.92 -17.56
CA GLU A 117 -1.56 -2.60 -17.75
C GLU A 117 -2.70 -2.38 -16.75
N SER A 118 -3.60 -3.35 -16.58
CA SER A 118 -4.69 -3.27 -15.59
C SER A 118 -4.17 -3.12 -14.16
N VAL A 119 -3.10 -3.83 -13.80
CA VAL A 119 -2.44 -3.69 -12.49
C VAL A 119 -1.83 -2.30 -12.33
N ASN A 120 -1.15 -1.79 -13.36
CA ASN A 120 -0.52 -0.47 -13.35
C ASN A 120 -1.56 0.64 -13.22
N ASP A 121 -2.65 0.58 -13.98
CA ASP A 121 -3.72 1.58 -13.94
C ASP A 121 -4.41 1.58 -12.56
N PHE A 122 -4.65 0.40 -12.00
CA PHE A 122 -5.24 0.30 -10.66
C PHE A 122 -4.32 0.87 -9.58
N ASN A 123 -3.02 0.54 -9.62
CA ASN A 123 -2.04 1.08 -8.69
C ASN A 123 -1.89 2.60 -8.81
N SER A 124 -1.81 3.13 -10.03
CA SER A 124 -1.78 4.58 -10.28
C SER A 124 -3.00 5.27 -9.68
N LYS A 125 -4.20 4.74 -9.93
CA LYS A 125 -5.46 5.25 -9.38
C LYS A 125 -5.46 5.24 -7.85
N ARG A 126 -4.93 4.17 -7.21
CA ARG A 126 -4.83 4.08 -5.74
C ARG A 126 -3.87 5.11 -5.16
N LEU A 127 -2.70 5.29 -5.77
CA LEU A 127 -1.72 6.29 -5.34
C LEU A 127 -2.30 7.71 -5.37
N GLU A 128 -3.10 8.03 -6.38
CA GLU A 128 -3.79 9.32 -6.48
C GLU A 128 -4.93 9.45 -5.48
N TYR A 129 -5.71 8.39 -5.33
CA TYR A 129 -6.87 8.39 -4.44
C TYR A 129 -6.48 8.49 -2.96
N PHE A 130 -5.46 7.75 -2.53
CA PHE A 130 -5.04 7.73 -1.14
C PHE A 130 -4.05 8.84 -0.77
N ALA A 131 -3.50 9.59 -1.73
CA ALA A 131 -2.70 10.76 -1.43
C ALA A 131 -3.56 11.86 -0.80
N TYR A 132 -3.12 12.40 0.31
CA TYR A 132 -3.78 13.43 1.08
C TYR A 132 -2.79 14.52 1.49
N ASP A 133 -3.16 15.77 1.30
CA ASP A 133 -2.45 16.92 1.86
C ASP A 133 -3.49 17.96 2.29
N THR A 134 -3.96 17.81 3.52
CA THR A 134 -4.93 18.69 4.14
C THR A 134 -4.38 19.20 5.48
N GLU A 135 -5.02 20.17 6.10
CA GLU A 135 -4.63 20.66 7.41
C GLU A 135 -4.71 19.56 8.49
N THR A 136 -5.66 18.64 8.36
CA THR A 136 -5.96 17.62 9.38
C THR A 136 -5.35 16.26 9.10
N ALA A 137 -4.99 15.96 7.84
CA ALA A 137 -4.44 14.67 7.45
C ALA A 137 -3.47 14.79 6.28
N LYS A 138 -2.34 14.12 6.38
CA LYS A 138 -1.32 14.07 5.32
C LYS A 138 -0.91 12.63 5.07
N VAL A 139 -1.02 12.19 3.82
CA VAL A 139 -0.57 10.87 3.35
C VAL A 139 0.20 11.07 2.06
N PHE A 140 1.46 10.72 2.08
CA PHE A 140 2.35 10.79 0.93
C PHE A 140 2.86 9.41 0.57
N PHE A 141 3.06 9.18 -0.72
CA PHE A 141 3.70 7.97 -1.23
C PHE A 141 5.05 8.35 -1.83
N ALA A 142 6.08 7.63 -1.44
CA ALA A 142 7.42 7.76 -1.98
C ALA A 142 7.90 6.39 -2.45
N ASN A 143 8.10 6.23 -3.75
CA ASN A 143 8.54 5.00 -4.37
C ASN A 143 9.88 5.22 -5.06
N SER A 144 10.81 4.29 -4.92
CA SER A 144 12.11 4.35 -5.60
C SER A 144 12.62 2.98 -5.98
N ILE A 145 13.43 2.95 -7.04
CA ILE A 145 14.17 1.78 -7.48
C ILE A 145 15.65 2.14 -7.54
N TRP A 146 16.47 1.35 -6.87
CA TRP A 146 17.90 1.50 -6.82
C TRP A 146 18.55 0.30 -7.52
N ALA A 147 19.17 0.53 -8.67
CA ALA A 147 19.82 -0.52 -9.45
C ALA A 147 21.33 -0.46 -9.30
N ASN A 148 21.97 -1.65 -9.14
CA ASN A 148 23.41 -1.74 -9.09
C ASN A 148 23.99 -1.67 -10.51
N SER A 149 24.81 -0.65 -10.79
CA SER A 149 25.44 -0.47 -12.09
C SER A 149 26.33 -1.65 -12.52
N LEU A 150 26.91 -2.38 -11.56
CA LEU A 150 27.76 -3.54 -11.84
C LEU A 150 26.96 -4.77 -12.29
N LEU A 151 25.65 -4.81 -12.03
CA LEU A 151 24.76 -5.91 -12.42
C LEU A 151 23.88 -5.54 -13.62
N MET A 152 24.02 -4.34 -14.14
CA MET A 152 23.21 -3.84 -15.25
C MET A 152 23.71 -4.41 -16.58
N THR A 153 22.96 -5.35 -17.15
CA THR A 153 23.29 -6.01 -18.41
C THR A 153 22.54 -5.42 -19.61
N ASP A 154 21.38 -4.83 -19.39
CA ASP A 154 20.53 -4.22 -20.43
C ASP A 154 20.02 -2.85 -19.96
N GLN A 155 20.80 -1.81 -20.19
CA GLN A 155 20.45 -0.46 -19.81
C GLN A 155 19.22 0.09 -20.56
N PRO A 156 19.03 -0.13 -21.87
CA PRO A 156 17.81 0.30 -22.57
C PRO A 156 16.53 -0.32 -22.00
N ALA A 157 16.50 -1.61 -21.73
CA ALA A 157 15.35 -2.27 -21.12
C ALA A 157 15.06 -1.73 -19.71
N PHE A 158 16.11 -1.49 -18.93
CA PHE A 158 15.97 -0.88 -17.61
C PHE A 158 15.40 0.53 -17.69
N MET A 159 15.84 1.36 -18.63
CA MET A 159 15.31 2.72 -18.79
C MET A 159 13.84 2.72 -19.23
N ALA A 160 13.44 1.82 -20.12
CA ALA A 160 12.04 1.65 -20.50
C ALA A 160 11.16 1.23 -19.29
N MET A 161 11.67 0.34 -18.46
CA MET A 161 11.02 -0.04 -17.21
C MET A 161 10.94 1.16 -16.24
N ALA A 162 12.01 1.94 -16.10
CA ALA A 162 12.06 3.13 -15.26
C ALA A 162 11.00 4.17 -15.66
N ASP A 163 10.80 4.41 -16.95
CA ASP A 163 9.76 5.31 -17.47
C ASP A 163 8.35 4.81 -17.10
N ASN A 164 8.12 3.50 -17.21
CA ASN A 164 6.87 2.87 -16.76
C ASN A 164 6.64 3.06 -15.27
N GLN A 165 7.68 2.85 -14.45
CA GLN A 165 7.62 3.03 -13.00
C GLN A 165 7.33 4.48 -12.60
N LYS A 166 7.97 5.43 -13.26
CA LYS A 166 7.70 6.86 -13.05
C LYS A 166 6.26 7.22 -13.38
N LYS A 167 5.76 6.74 -14.52
CA LYS A 167 4.40 7.01 -14.99
C LYS A 167 3.33 6.46 -14.02
N ASN A 168 3.42 5.18 -13.67
CA ASN A 168 2.34 4.47 -12.99
C ASN A 168 2.48 4.45 -11.47
N TYR A 169 3.72 4.56 -10.94
CA TYR A 169 4.01 4.45 -9.51
C TYR A 169 4.61 5.71 -8.91
N LYS A 170 4.82 6.76 -9.73
CA LYS A 170 5.53 8.00 -9.33
C LYS A 170 6.92 7.70 -8.75
N ALA A 171 7.53 6.58 -9.20
CA ALA A 171 8.77 6.09 -8.65
C ALA A 171 9.97 6.84 -9.25
N GLU A 172 10.93 7.16 -8.40
CA GLU A 172 12.26 7.61 -8.81
C GLU A 172 13.17 6.40 -9.03
N THR A 173 13.93 6.41 -10.13
CA THR A 173 14.82 5.31 -10.46
C THR A 173 16.25 5.82 -10.60
N THR A 174 17.17 5.18 -9.89
CA THR A 174 18.58 5.59 -9.86
C THR A 174 19.50 4.38 -10.03
N ILE A 175 20.53 4.52 -10.87
CA ILE A 175 21.58 3.52 -11.05
C ILE A 175 22.79 3.96 -10.22
N LEU A 176 23.26 3.11 -9.31
CA LEU A 176 24.37 3.37 -8.40
C LEU A 176 25.38 2.21 -8.42
N ASP A 177 26.62 2.53 -8.17
CA ASP A 177 27.64 1.51 -7.86
C ASP A 177 27.56 1.19 -6.35
N PHE A 178 26.94 0.07 -6.00
CA PHE A 178 26.74 -0.33 -4.60
C PHE A 178 28.04 -0.72 -3.88
N GLY A 179 29.17 -0.79 -4.58
CA GLY A 179 30.50 -0.94 -3.96
C GLY A 179 31.05 0.35 -3.36
N LYS A 180 30.42 1.50 -3.62
CA LYS A 180 30.86 2.79 -3.06
C LYS A 180 30.28 3.04 -1.67
N GLU A 181 31.08 3.66 -0.80
CA GLU A 181 30.73 3.90 0.61
C GLU A 181 29.56 4.89 0.79
N ASP A 182 29.34 5.80 -0.15
CA ASP A 182 28.33 6.86 -0.07
C ASP A 182 26.92 6.42 -0.45
N VAL A 183 26.75 5.24 -1.07
CA VAL A 183 25.44 4.77 -1.56
C VAL A 183 24.39 4.67 -0.47
N ARG A 184 24.75 4.11 0.68
CA ARG A 184 23.84 4.02 1.82
C ARG A 184 23.40 5.41 2.30
N ALA A 185 24.32 6.37 2.33
CA ALA A 185 24.01 7.74 2.73
C ALA A 185 23.07 8.42 1.72
N LEU A 186 23.24 8.15 0.43
CA LEU A 186 22.35 8.65 -0.64
C LEU A 186 20.93 8.10 -0.49
N ILE A 187 20.78 6.80 -0.29
CA ILE A 187 19.48 6.15 -0.09
C ILE A 187 18.80 6.70 1.18
N ASN A 188 19.53 6.78 2.29
CA ASN A 188 19.00 7.31 3.55
C ASN A 188 18.59 8.78 3.41
N LYS A 189 19.36 9.59 2.69
CA LYS A 189 19.01 10.98 2.41
C LYS A 189 17.72 11.07 1.59
N TRP A 190 17.57 10.24 0.55
CA TRP A 190 16.34 10.18 -0.25
C TRP A 190 15.14 9.83 0.63
N CYS A 191 15.26 8.76 1.41
CA CYS A 191 14.22 8.36 2.36
C CYS A 191 13.85 9.51 3.30
N SER A 192 14.84 10.11 3.99
CA SER A 192 14.61 11.22 4.92
C SER A 192 13.93 12.43 4.28
N THR A 193 14.25 12.72 3.02
CA THR A 193 13.64 13.83 2.27
C THR A 193 12.17 13.55 1.96
N HIS A 194 11.84 12.32 1.58
CA HIS A 194 10.50 11.95 1.11
C HIS A 194 9.54 11.49 2.22
N THR A 195 10.07 11.15 3.40
CA THR A 195 9.27 10.74 4.56
C THR A 195 9.19 11.82 5.64
N HIS A 196 9.55 13.08 5.31
CA HIS A 196 9.52 14.23 6.22
C HIS A 196 10.29 14.01 7.53
N ARG A 197 11.33 13.18 7.50
CA ARG A 197 12.29 12.88 8.59
C ARG A 197 11.77 12.10 9.80
N ASP A 198 10.49 11.81 9.87
CA ASP A 198 9.89 11.25 11.09
C ASP A 198 10.07 9.73 11.25
N LEU A 199 10.61 9.04 10.23
CA LEU A 199 10.71 7.57 10.21
C LEU A 199 12.11 6.99 10.42
N PHE A 200 13.14 7.82 10.62
CA PHE A 200 14.49 7.28 10.84
C PHE A 200 14.82 7.18 12.33
N LEU A 201 14.46 6.03 12.88
CA LEU A 201 15.16 5.48 14.03
C LEU A 201 16.53 5.02 13.54
N ASN A 202 17.58 5.58 14.16
CA ASN A 202 18.96 5.22 13.93
C ASN A 202 19.12 3.70 14.19
N TYR A 203 19.33 2.93 13.14
CA TYR A 203 19.87 1.57 13.25
C TYR A 203 21.33 1.58 12.84
#